data_1e0804de0b3a320039173791922a25c0
#
_entry.id   1e0804de0b3a320039173791922a25c0
#
_cell.length_a   1.000
_cell.length_b   1.000
_cell.length_c   1.000
_cell.angle_alpha   90.00
_cell.angle_beta   90.00
_cell.angle_gamma   90.00
#
_symmetry.space_group_name_H-M   'P 1'
#
loop_
_entity.id
_entity.type
_entity.pdbx_description
1 polymer ?
#
loop_
_entity_poly.entity_id
_entity_poly.type
_entity_poly.pdbx_seq_one_letter_code
_entity_poly.pdbx_strand_id
1 'polypeptide(L)'
;MGIEVQGAANDVDIIEEEIDLSVPEGIAIDDPVRMYLKEIGKVPLLSSEEEMELAKQIEAGSQYAKKKLAEANLRLVVSIAKRYVGRGMLFLDLIQEGNLGLIKAVEKFDFRKGFKFSTYATWWIRQAITRAIADQARTIRIPVHMVETINKLIRVQRQLLQEL
;
A
#
# COMPACT_ATOMS: atom_id res chain seq x y z
N MET A 1 18.60 -11.71 -3.13
CA MET A 1 17.83 -10.95 -2.15
C MET A 1 18.63 -9.82 -1.46
N GLY A 2 19.90 -9.68 -1.71
CA GLY A 2 20.71 -8.61 -1.13
C GLY A 2 20.35 -7.20 -1.60
N ILE A 3 19.73 -7.05 -2.78
CA ILE A 3 19.33 -5.75 -3.33
C ILE A 3 18.14 -5.17 -2.57
N GLU A 4 17.25 -6.01 -2.07
CA GLU A 4 16.04 -5.62 -1.36
C GLU A 4 16.33 -5.08 0.04
N VAL A 5 17.40 -5.55 0.66
CA VAL A 5 17.79 -5.14 2.01
C VAL A 5 18.27 -3.69 2.06
N GLN A 6 18.99 -3.22 1.04
CA GLN A 6 19.46 -1.83 0.98
C GLN A 6 18.32 -0.83 0.77
N GLY A 7 17.35 -1.16 -0.10
CA GLY A 7 16.18 -0.32 -0.32
C GLY A 7 15.30 -0.26 0.92
N ALA A 8 15.14 -1.37 1.63
CA ALA A 8 14.35 -1.45 2.85
C ALA A 8 14.96 -0.64 4.00
N ALA A 9 16.27 -0.56 4.11
CA ALA A 9 16.95 0.23 5.16
C ALA A 9 16.66 1.73 5.03
N ASN A 10 16.66 2.25 3.80
CA ASN A 10 16.33 3.66 3.55
C ASN A 10 14.86 3.96 3.82
N ASP A 11 13.98 2.99 3.63
CA ASP A 11 12.56 3.16 3.87
C ASP A 11 12.18 3.01 5.33
N VAL A 12 12.94 2.24 6.10
CA VAL A 12 12.77 2.11 7.55
C VAL A 12 12.99 3.45 8.25
N ASP A 13 13.96 4.23 7.80
CA ASP A 13 14.23 5.56 8.36
C ASP A 13 13.00 6.48 8.23
N ILE A 14 12.20 6.31 7.17
CA ILE A 14 10.96 7.06 6.98
C ILE A 14 9.87 6.61 7.94
N ILE A 15 9.85 5.35 8.29
CA ILE A 15 8.84 4.77 9.17
C ILE A 15 9.09 5.18 10.63
N GLU A 16 10.35 5.36 11.00
CA GLU A 16 10.72 5.83 12.33
C GLU A 16 10.50 7.32 12.51
N GLU A 17 10.47 8.08 11.40
CA GLU A 17 10.08 9.48 11.43
C GLU A 17 8.57 9.62 11.49
N GLU A 18 8.10 10.73 12.03
CA GLU A 18 6.67 11.05 12.04
C GLU A 18 6.15 11.09 10.61
N ILE A 19 5.21 10.20 10.29
CA ILE A 19 4.64 10.12 8.95
C ILE A 19 3.81 11.38 8.69
N ASP A 20 4.27 12.18 7.74
CA ASP A 20 3.58 13.38 7.31
C ASP A 20 2.47 13.02 6.32
N LEU A 21 1.23 13.21 6.74
CA LEU A 21 0.05 13.00 5.90
C LEU A 21 -0.36 14.26 5.13
N SER A 22 0.49 15.29 5.13
CA SER A 22 0.24 16.49 4.33
C SER A 22 0.30 16.14 2.84
N VAL A 23 -0.38 16.95 2.04
CA VAL A 23 -0.43 16.74 0.61
C VAL A 23 0.85 17.26 -0.04
N PRO A 24 1.40 16.55 -1.03
CA PRO A 24 2.55 17.03 -1.78
C PRO A 24 2.23 18.35 -2.49
N GLU A 25 3.22 19.23 -2.56
CA GLU A 25 3.07 20.50 -3.28
C GLU A 25 2.72 20.29 -4.74
N GLY A 26 1.87 21.14 -5.28
CA GLY A 26 1.49 21.11 -6.69
C GLY A 26 0.38 20.13 -7.06
N ILE A 27 -0.18 19.44 -6.08
CA ILE A 27 -1.30 18.52 -6.33
C ILE A 27 -2.60 19.19 -5.92
N ALA A 28 -3.52 19.28 -6.87
CA ALA A 28 -4.89 19.63 -6.59
C ALA A 28 -5.54 18.48 -5.82
N ILE A 29 -6.08 18.80 -4.65
CA ILE A 29 -6.67 17.77 -3.80
C ILE A 29 -8.17 17.92 -3.83
N ASP A 30 -8.81 16.82 -4.19
CA ASP A 30 -10.24 16.69 -4.04
C ASP A 30 -10.60 16.44 -2.58
N ASP A 31 -11.79 16.84 -2.19
CA ASP A 31 -12.31 16.60 -0.85
C ASP A 31 -12.26 15.13 -0.43
N PRO A 32 -12.55 14.14 -1.30
CA PRO A 32 -12.40 12.72 -0.95
C PRO A 32 -11.00 12.35 -0.50
N VAL A 33 -9.96 12.89 -1.12
CA VAL A 33 -8.57 12.62 -0.73
C VAL A 33 -8.28 13.19 0.65
N ARG A 34 -8.73 14.41 0.92
CA ARG A 34 -8.59 15.04 2.24
C ARG A 34 -9.30 14.25 3.32
N MET A 35 -10.51 13.80 3.05
CA MET A 35 -11.28 12.96 3.97
C MET A 35 -10.56 11.65 4.27
N TYR A 36 -10.03 11.01 3.24
CA TYR A 36 -9.27 9.77 3.39
C TYR A 36 -8.05 9.97 4.29
N LEU A 37 -7.25 11.00 4.02
CA LEU A 37 -6.05 11.29 4.82
C LEU A 37 -6.40 11.59 6.28
N LYS A 38 -7.51 12.27 6.52
CA LYS A 38 -8.00 12.56 7.86
C LYS A 38 -8.41 11.28 8.59
N GLU A 39 -9.11 10.39 7.91
CA GLU A 39 -9.58 9.13 8.49
C GLU A 39 -8.43 8.21 8.86
N ILE A 40 -7.47 8.02 7.96
CA ILE A 40 -6.32 7.17 8.26
C ILE A 40 -5.44 7.76 9.37
N GLY A 41 -5.43 9.08 9.51
CA GLY A 41 -4.69 9.76 10.56
C GLY A 41 -5.21 9.47 11.97
N LYS A 42 -6.45 9.05 12.10
CA LYS A 42 -7.08 8.71 13.38
C LYS A 42 -6.67 7.34 13.91
N VAL A 43 -6.19 6.45 13.04
CA VAL A 43 -5.80 5.09 13.44
C VAL A 43 -4.43 5.15 14.09
N PRO A 44 -4.27 4.65 15.33
CA PRO A 44 -2.97 4.70 16.01
C PRO A 44 -1.98 3.74 15.39
N LEU A 45 -0.69 4.09 15.49
CA LEU A 45 0.40 3.21 15.08
C LEU A 45 0.48 2.01 16.02
N LEU A 46 0.88 0.88 15.47
CA LEU A 46 1.07 -0.35 16.24
C LEU A 46 2.52 -0.46 16.72
N SER A 47 2.69 -0.97 17.94
CA SER A 47 4.01 -1.36 18.42
C SER A 47 4.47 -2.66 17.73
N SER A 48 5.76 -2.98 17.85
CA SER A 48 6.31 -4.23 17.30
C SER A 48 5.63 -5.45 17.90
N GLU A 49 5.32 -5.40 19.19
CA GLU A 49 4.65 -6.48 19.91
C GLU A 49 3.21 -6.66 19.41
N GLU A 50 2.50 -5.55 19.18
CA GLU A 50 1.14 -5.59 18.65
C GLU A 50 1.12 -6.15 17.22
N GLU A 51 2.09 -5.75 16.39
CA GLU A 51 2.23 -6.29 15.02
C GLU A 51 2.47 -7.80 15.04
N MET A 52 3.33 -8.27 15.92
CA MET A 52 3.63 -9.69 16.04
C MET A 52 2.40 -10.48 16.52
N GLU A 53 1.68 -9.95 17.49
CA GLU A 53 0.45 -10.58 17.98
C GLU A 53 -0.61 -10.69 16.90
N LEU A 54 -0.80 -9.61 16.12
CA LEU A 54 -1.71 -9.64 14.99
C LEU A 54 -1.27 -10.63 13.91
N ALA A 55 0.04 -10.71 13.65
CA ALA A 55 0.57 -11.67 12.68
C ALA A 55 0.30 -13.12 13.09
N LYS A 56 0.40 -13.44 14.39
CA LYS A 56 0.03 -14.75 14.91
C LYS A 56 -1.45 -15.05 14.73
N GLN A 57 -2.31 -14.07 15.00
CA GLN A 57 -3.75 -14.21 14.80
C GLN A 57 -4.13 -14.39 13.33
N ILE A 58 -3.43 -13.71 12.43
CA ILE A 58 -3.64 -13.85 10.99
C ILE A 58 -3.30 -15.28 10.56
N GLU A 59 -2.20 -15.82 11.03
CA GLU A 59 -1.80 -17.20 10.74
C GLU A 59 -2.82 -18.20 11.24
N ALA A 60 -3.49 -17.90 12.35
CA ALA A 60 -4.58 -18.70 12.89
C ALA A 60 -5.92 -18.49 12.16
N GLY A 61 -5.97 -17.62 11.14
CA GLY A 61 -7.15 -17.41 10.31
C GLY A 61 -8.01 -16.20 10.66
N SER A 62 -7.54 -15.29 11.51
CA SER A 62 -8.32 -14.12 11.93
C SER A 62 -8.41 -13.08 10.81
N GLN A 63 -9.62 -12.86 10.29
CA GLN A 63 -9.88 -11.78 9.33
C GLN A 63 -9.84 -10.41 10.00
N TYR A 64 -10.25 -10.34 11.25
CA TYR A 64 -10.17 -9.11 12.04
C TYR A 64 -8.73 -8.63 12.18
N ALA A 65 -7.80 -9.54 12.47
CA ALA A 65 -6.38 -9.21 12.60
C ALA A 65 -5.79 -8.72 11.30
N LYS A 66 -6.17 -9.31 10.16
CA LYS A 66 -5.75 -8.85 8.82
C LYS A 66 -6.18 -7.41 8.59
N LYS A 67 -7.43 -7.11 8.84
CA LYS A 67 -8.01 -5.78 8.66
C LYS A 67 -7.30 -4.77 9.56
N LYS A 68 -7.10 -5.12 10.82
CA LYS A 68 -6.48 -4.22 11.79
C LYS A 68 -5.03 -3.91 11.43
N LEU A 69 -4.26 -4.91 11.01
CA LEU A 69 -2.88 -4.72 10.59
C LEU A 69 -2.80 -3.84 9.33
N ALA A 70 -3.67 -4.06 8.36
CA ALA A 70 -3.73 -3.24 7.16
C ALA A 70 -4.10 -1.79 7.48
N GLU A 71 -5.15 -1.57 8.28
CA GLU A 71 -5.59 -0.21 8.63
C GLU A 71 -4.50 0.61 9.32
N ALA A 72 -3.76 -0.01 10.22
CA ALA A 72 -2.68 0.67 10.94
C ALA A 72 -1.50 1.04 10.04
N ASN A 73 -1.42 0.46 8.83
CA ASN A 73 -0.33 0.71 7.89
C ASN A 73 -0.77 1.49 6.63
N LEU A 74 -1.98 2.01 6.61
CA LEU A 74 -2.42 2.86 5.49
C LEU A 74 -1.60 4.15 5.41
N ARG A 75 -1.13 4.67 6.53
CA ARG A 75 -0.22 5.83 6.56
C ARG A 75 1.08 5.53 5.82
N LEU A 76 1.61 4.33 6.00
CA LEU A 76 2.83 3.90 5.31
C LEU A 76 2.63 3.94 3.80
N VAL A 77 1.48 3.49 3.31
CA VAL A 77 1.16 3.53 1.88
C VAL A 77 1.19 4.97 1.37
N VAL A 78 0.57 5.89 2.09
CA VAL A 78 0.55 7.31 1.69
C VAL A 78 1.97 7.88 1.65
N SER A 79 2.80 7.61 2.64
CA SER A 79 4.16 8.13 2.69
C SER A 79 5.02 7.63 1.53
N ILE A 80 4.81 6.40 1.11
CA ILE A 80 5.51 5.83 -0.05
C ILE A 80 4.94 6.41 -1.35
N ALA A 81 3.62 6.50 -1.48
CA ALA A 81 2.96 7.03 -2.67
C ALA A 81 3.38 8.47 -2.99
N LYS A 82 3.62 9.28 -1.98
CA LYS A 82 4.09 10.66 -2.15
C LYS A 82 5.37 10.77 -2.99
N ARG A 83 6.23 9.78 -2.93
CA ARG A 83 7.50 9.76 -3.66
C ARG A 83 7.33 9.54 -5.15
N TYR A 84 6.17 9.05 -5.57
CA TYR A 84 5.89 8.69 -6.95
C TYR A 84 4.97 9.67 -7.66
N VAL A 85 4.65 10.76 -7.00
CA VAL A 85 3.85 11.83 -7.57
C VAL A 85 4.58 12.49 -8.74
N GLY A 86 3.83 12.90 -9.77
CA GLY A 86 4.42 13.55 -10.94
C GLY A 86 4.90 12.59 -12.02
N ARG A 87 4.56 11.31 -11.93
CA ARG A 87 4.96 10.28 -12.90
C ARG A 87 3.80 9.81 -13.80
N GLY A 88 2.74 10.59 -13.90
CA GLY A 88 1.63 10.31 -14.79
C GLY A 88 0.42 9.63 -14.16
N MET A 89 0.48 9.28 -12.88
CA MET A 89 -0.68 8.76 -12.15
C MET A 89 -1.18 9.76 -11.12
N LEU A 90 -2.48 9.76 -10.90
CA LEU A 90 -3.10 10.56 -9.85
C LEU A 90 -2.67 10.04 -8.47
N PHE A 91 -2.53 10.95 -7.50
CA PHE A 91 -2.11 10.59 -6.15
C PHE A 91 -3.01 9.52 -5.53
N LEU A 92 -4.34 9.68 -5.67
CA LEU A 92 -5.29 8.69 -5.16
C LEU A 92 -5.10 7.31 -5.80
N ASP A 93 -4.79 7.26 -7.10
CA ASP A 93 -4.53 6.00 -7.79
C ASP A 93 -3.25 5.34 -7.31
N LEU A 94 -2.22 6.14 -7.03
CA LEU A 94 -0.99 5.63 -6.41
C LEU A 94 -1.26 5.01 -5.04
N ILE A 95 -2.07 5.68 -4.24
CA ILE A 95 -2.47 5.17 -2.91
C ILE A 95 -3.23 3.86 -3.05
N GLN A 96 -4.18 3.77 -3.98
CA GLN A 96 -4.97 2.55 -4.18
C GLN A 96 -4.10 1.38 -4.61
N GLU A 97 -3.18 1.60 -5.53
CA GLU A 97 -2.23 0.57 -5.96
C GLU A 97 -1.33 0.13 -4.79
N GLY A 98 -0.86 1.08 -4.02
CA GLY A 98 -0.07 0.80 -2.82
C GLY A 98 -0.86 -0.01 -1.79
N ASN A 99 -2.13 0.28 -1.62
CA ASN A 99 -3.00 -0.47 -0.72
C ASN A 99 -3.15 -1.94 -1.15
N LEU A 100 -3.22 -2.21 -2.45
CA LEU A 100 -3.21 -3.58 -2.96
C LEU A 100 -1.92 -4.32 -2.60
N GLY A 101 -0.80 -3.63 -2.69
CA GLY A 101 0.49 -4.17 -2.26
C GLY A 101 0.51 -4.46 -0.76
N LEU A 102 -0.05 -3.56 0.03
CA LEU A 102 -0.16 -3.73 1.48
C LEU A 102 -0.98 -4.98 1.85
N ILE A 103 -2.10 -5.20 1.17
CA ILE A 103 -2.94 -6.38 1.41
C ILE A 103 -2.16 -7.66 1.13
N LYS A 104 -1.39 -7.70 0.06
CA LYS A 104 -0.52 -8.84 -0.24
C LYS A 104 0.54 -9.06 0.83
N ALA A 105 1.11 -7.98 1.35
CA ALA A 105 2.08 -8.06 2.44
C ALA A 105 1.46 -8.68 3.69
N VAL A 106 0.23 -8.27 4.04
CA VAL A 106 -0.50 -8.82 5.19
C VAL A 106 -0.73 -10.32 5.03
N GLU A 107 -1.08 -10.76 3.83
CA GLU A 107 -1.34 -12.18 3.56
C GLU A 107 -0.08 -13.05 3.60
N LYS A 108 1.06 -12.49 3.20
CA LYS A 108 2.31 -13.25 3.02
C LYS A 108 3.32 -13.05 4.13
N PHE A 109 3.02 -12.20 5.11
CA PHE A 109 3.97 -11.90 6.17
C PHE A 109 4.21 -13.11 7.08
N ASP A 110 5.48 -13.41 7.31
CA ASP A 110 5.90 -14.43 8.26
C ASP A 110 6.70 -13.77 9.38
N PHE A 111 6.09 -13.69 10.56
CA PHE A 111 6.69 -13.04 11.73
C PHE A 111 7.94 -13.76 12.24
N ARG A 112 8.13 -15.04 11.87
CA ARG A 112 9.28 -15.85 12.30
C ARG A 112 10.59 -15.42 11.66
N LYS A 113 10.52 -14.67 10.57
CA LYS A 113 11.72 -14.25 9.83
C LYS A 113 12.45 -13.06 10.45
N GLY A 114 11.93 -12.46 11.50
CA GLY A 114 12.62 -11.45 12.30
C GLY A 114 12.58 -10.03 11.78
N PHE A 115 11.92 -9.73 10.64
CA PHE A 115 11.75 -8.35 10.20
C PHE A 115 10.49 -7.74 10.77
N LYS A 116 10.47 -6.41 10.88
CA LYS A 116 9.24 -5.68 11.16
C LYS A 116 8.28 -5.80 9.96
N PHE A 117 6.99 -5.84 10.25
CA PHE A 117 5.98 -5.87 9.19
C PHE A 117 6.14 -4.68 8.22
N SER A 118 6.37 -3.49 8.74
CA SER A 118 6.54 -2.28 7.93
C SER A 118 7.65 -2.40 6.89
N THR A 119 8.77 -3.02 7.26
CA THR A 119 9.90 -3.26 6.34
C THR A 119 9.48 -4.18 5.19
N TYR A 120 8.78 -5.25 5.50
CA TYR A 120 8.28 -6.20 4.52
C TYR A 120 7.20 -5.58 3.63
N ALA A 121 6.26 -4.85 4.24
CA ALA A 121 5.17 -4.20 3.53
C ALA A 121 5.67 -3.13 2.56
N THR A 122 6.71 -2.38 2.93
CA THR A 122 7.29 -1.34 2.07
C THR A 122 7.69 -1.90 0.70
N TRP A 123 8.29 -3.08 0.67
CA TRP A 123 8.65 -3.73 -0.59
C TRP A 123 7.43 -4.02 -1.46
N TRP A 124 6.38 -4.57 -0.88
CA TRP A 124 5.15 -4.89 -1.61
C TRP A 124 4.43 -3.66 -2.10
N ILE A 125 4.37 -2.63 -1.27
CA ILE A 125 3.72 -1.35 -1.62
C ILE A 125 4.45 -0.70 -2.79
N ARG A 126 5.77 -0.61 -2.69
CA ARG A 126 6.61 -0.01 -3.74
C ARG A 126 6.47 -0.78 -5.05
N GLN A 127 6.52 -2.09 -5.00
CA GLN A 127 6.39 -2.92 -6.18
C GLN A 127 5.04 -2.72 -6.87
N ALA A 128 3.95 -2.66 -6.12
CA ALA A 128 2.63 -2.43 -6.67
C ALA A 128 2.54 -1.06 -7.36
N ILE A 129 3.09 -0.02 -6.74
CA ILE A 129 3.07 1.33 -7.28
C ILE A 129 3.93 1.44 -8.54
N THR A 130 5.17 0.97 -8.48
CA THR A 130 6.09 1.05 -9.63
C THR A 130 5.59 0.23 -10.81
N ARG A 131 4.99 -0.90 -10.56
CA ARG A 131 4.39 -1.74 -11.60
C ARG A 131 3.21 -1.04 -12.26
N ALA A 132 2.35 -0.40 -11.46
CA ALA A 132 1.20 0.35 -11.98
C ALA A 132 1.66 1.52 -12.86
N ILE A 133 2.68 2.25 -12.43
CA ILE A 133 3.25 3.35 -13.22
C ILE A 133 3.81 2.82 -14.54
N ALA A 134 4.55 1.73 -14.52
CA ALA A 134 5.12 1.13 -15.72
C ALA A 134 4.05 0.67 -16.70
N ASP A 135 2.99 0.05 -16.20
CA ASP A 135 1.88 -0.42 -17.03
C ASP A 135 1.13 0.75 -17.67
N GLN A 136 0.97 1.86 -16.95
CA GLN A 136 0.31 3.04 -17.48
C GLN A 136 1.18 3.79 -18.51
N ALA A 137 2.49 3.75 -18.36
CA ALA A 137 3.42 4.42 -19.27
C ALA A 137 3.52 3.73 -20.64
N ARG A 138 2.96 2.54 -20.79
CA ARG A 138 2.92 1.84 -22.06
C ARG A 138 1.92 2.50 -22.99
N THR A 139 2.42 3.20 -24.02
CA THR A 139 1.59 3.80 -25.07
C THR A 139 1.20 2.73 -26.11
N ILE A 140 0.61 1.64 -25.69
CA ILE A 140 0.07 0.64 -26.61
C ILE A 140 -1.40 0.98 -26.81
N ARG A 141 -1.77 1.19 -28.09
CA ARG A 141 -3.18 1.35 -28.44
C ARG A 141 -3.89 0.03 -28.18
N ILE A 142 -4.65 -0.02 -27.09
CA ILE A 142 -5.46 -1.18 -26.76
C ILE A 142 -6.82 -1.01 -27.40
N PRO A 143 -7.32 -2.00 -28.19
CA PRO A 143 -8.68 -1.93 -28.73
C PRO A 143 -9.72 -1.76 -27.61
N VAL A 144 -10.82 -1.07 -27.92
CA VAL A 144 -11.86 -0.73 -26.92
C VAL A 144 -12.35 -1.97 -26.16
N HIS A 145 -12.56 -3.08 -26.86
CA HIS A 145 -13.01 -4.32 -26.22
C HIS A 145 -11.99 -4.90 -25.24
N MET A 146 -10.70 -4.69 -25.47
CA MET A 146 -9.64 -5.10 -24.54
C MET A 146 -9.64 -4.21 -23.30
N VAL A 147 -9.89 -2.91 -23.46
CA VAL A 147 -10.00 -1.98 -22.33
C VAL A 147 -11.17 -2.38 -21.44
N GLU A 148 -12.31 -2.73 -22.01
CA GLU A 148 -13.47 -3.21 -21.25
C GLU A 148 -13.16 -4.50 -20.47
N THR A 149 -12.45 -5.43 -21.09
CA THR A 149 -12.05 -6.68 -20.45
C THR A 149 -11.10 -6.42 -19.27
N ILE A 150 -10.11 -5.55 -19.46
CA ILE A 150 -9.17 -5.15 -18.41
C ILE A 150 -9.91 -4.49 -17.25
N ASN A 151 -10.83 -3.57 -17.54
CA ASN A 151 -11.63 -2.88 -16.53
C ASN A 151 -12.50 -3.87 -15.74
N LYS A 152 -13.06 -4.86 -16.41
CA LYS A 152 -13.85 -5.91 -15.78
C LYS A 152 -12.98 -6.75 -14.83
N LEU A 153 -11.78 -7.12 -15.24
CA LEU A 153 -10.82 -7.85 -14.40
C LEU A 153 -10.44 -7.04 -13.17
N ILE A 154 -10.21 -5.73 -13.33
CA ILE A 154 -9.88 -4.84 -12.22
C ILE A 154 -11.06 -4.77 -11.23
N ARG A 155 -12.30 -4.69 -11.70
CA ARG A 155 -13.48 -4.69 -10.82
C ARG A 155 -13.60 -5.98 -10.03
N VAL A 156 -13.41 -7.12 -10.70
CA VAL A 156 -13.47 -8.43 -10.04
C VAL A 156 -12.39 -8.52 -8.98
N GLN A 157 -11.19 -8.07 -9.29
CA GLN A 157 -10.08 -8.06 -8.34
C GLN A 157 -10.39 -7.21 -7.11
N ARG A 158 -10.97 -6.01 -7.32
CA ARG A 158 -11.37 -5.14 -6.21
C ARG A 158 -12.47 -5.76 -5.35
N GLN A 159 -13.45 -6.41 -5.97
CA GLN A 159 -14.49 -7.13 -5.24
C GLN A 159 -13.91 -8.23 -4.36
N LEU A 160 -13.01 -9.05 -4.92
CA LEU A 160 -12.36 -10.12 -4.16
C LEU A 160 -11.56 -9.59 -2.98
N LEU A 161 -10.91 -8.43 -3.14
CA LEU A 161 -10.16 -7.78 -2.08
C LEU A 161 -11.08 -7.22 -0.98
N GLN A 162 -12.28 -6.77 -1.34
CA GLN A 162 -13.26 -6.29 -0.37
C GLN A 162 -13.90 -7.43 0.43
N GLU A 163 -14.01 -8.61 -0.14
CA GLU A 163 -14.53 -9.81 0.53
C GLU A 163 -13.49 -10.45 1.46
N LEU A 164 -12.24 -10.10 1.31
CA LEU A 164 -11.18 -10.50 2.21
C LEU A 164 -11.11 -9.54 3.40
#